data_2c9de1a86245eee545893cfe1592c880
#
_entry.id   2c9de1a86245eee545893cfe1592c880
#
_cell.length_a   1.000
_cell.length_b   1.000
_cell.length_c   1.000
_cell.angle_alpha   90.00
_cell.angle_beta   90.00
_cell.angle_gamma   90.00
#
_symmetry.space_group_name_H-M   'P 1'
#
loop_
_entity.id
_entity.type
_entity.pdbx_description
1 polymer ?
#
loop_
_entity_poly.entity_id
_entity_poly.type
_entity_poly.pdbx_seq_one_letter_code
_entity_poly.pdbx_strand_id
1 'polypeptide(L)'
;MAEKEKDLKENIERMEWEFSMLYEVSNAMRTTLKLDQVFYIILTALTSHEGLGFNRAMLFLVNEKDNTLEGVMGIGPHSAEEAGKIWHYLSQSEMTLDDFVSAYDNFKRDPEPKLNTIVKGMKIPLREDMGVLALTILEGMPFEITTEEAKNKVSPDITRVLNTNFFVTIPLKTKDKILGAILIDNVFNKKPITKNDVRMLTMFANHAGLAIENSRLYEETVYLSNIDWLTKLWNYGRFQQLLALEIEKARMNSTPLCLVMIDVDNFKNYNDTHGHLKGDEALRNIASIFHDKSRKCDPVARYGGEEFAIIMPNTVKENAKLFAERLRSEVEKFYAQDSAIIPDKRLTIS
;
A
#
# COMPACT_ATOMS: atom_id res chain seq x y z
N MET A 1 26.00 16.00 44.82
CA MET A 1 26.75 15.14 43.89
C MET A 1 25.97 13.88 43.57
N ALA A 2 25.55 13.09 44.56
CA ALA A 2 24.80 11.83 44.37
C ALA A 2 23.49 11.96 43.54
N GLU A 3 22.74 13.05 43.71
CA GLU A 3 21.48 13.29 42.97
C GLU A 3 21.74 13.60 41.47
N LYS A 4 22.77 14.39 41.17
CA LYS A 4 23.20 14.62 39.78
C LYS A 4 23.75 13.38 39.10
N GLU A 5 24.41 12.51 39.86
CA GLU A 5 24.97 11.25 39.36
C GLU A 5 23.86 10.23 39.08
N LYS A 6 22.82 10.20 39.90
CA LYS A 6 21.61 9.40 39.69
C LYS A 6 20.83 9.88 38.45
N ASP A 7 20.58 11.19 38.33
CA ASP A 7 19.90 11.78 37.17
C ASP A 7 20.68 11.52 35.87
N LEU A 8 22.01 11.57 35.90
CA LEU A 8 22.85 11.28 34.77
C LEU A 8 22.73 9.80 34.34
N LYS A 9 22.77 8.89 35.31
CA LYS A 9 22.64 7.46 35.07
C LYS A 9 21.27 7.10 34.49
N GLU A 10 20.17 7.62 35.05
CA GLU A 10 18.82 7.44 34.51
C GLU A 10 18.67 8.00 33.07
N ASN A 11 19.34 9.12 32.77
CA ASN A 11 19.35 9.69 31.43
C ASN A 11 20.13 8.83 30.44
N ILE A 12 21.25 8.23 30.85
CA ILE A 12 22.06 7.33 30.01
C ILE A 12 21.26 6.05 29.73
N GLU A 13 20.73 5.39 30.74
CA GLU A 13 19.92 4.17 30.59
C GLU A 13 18.72 4.40 29.66
N ARG A 14 18.07 5.56 29.76
CA ARG A 14 16.98 5.94 28.88
C ARG A 14 17.46 6.14 27.43
N MET A 15 18.59 6.82 27.23
CA MET A 15 19.16 7.03 25.89
C MET A 15 19.59 5.72 25.23
N GLU A 16 20.18 4.80 26.00
CA GLU A 16 20.54 3.46 25.52
C GLU A 16 19.32 2.67 25.09
N TRP A 17 18.23 2.72 25.87
CA TRP A 17 16.97 2.09 25.51
C TRP A 17 16.34 2.72 24.25
N GLU A 18 16.29 4.07 24.18
CA GLU A 18 15.80 4.79 23.00
C GLU A 18 16.56 4.41 21.74
N PHE A 19 17.89 4.29 21.84
CA PHE A 19 18.74 3.91 20.71
C PHE A 19 18.55 2.44 20.32
N SER A 20 18.51 1.52 21.29
CA SER A 20 18.26 0.09 21.03
C SER A 20 16.94 -0.12 20.31
N MET A 21 15.87 0.54 20.77
CA MET A 21 14.57 0.45 20.16
C MET A 21 14.54 0.97 18.71
N LEU A 22 15.14 2.14 18.46
CA LEU A 22 15.24 2.67 17.08
C LEU A 22 16.01 1.70 16.17
N TYR A 23 17.06 1.08 16.70
CA TYR A 23 17.84 0.10 15.96
C TYR A 23 17.03 -1.17 15.62
N GLU A 24 16.32 -1.73 16.60
CA GLU A 24 15.50 -2.93 16.42
C GLU A 24 14.37 -2.70 15.40
N VAL A 25 13.65 -1.59 15.55
CA VAL A 25 12.57 -1.23 14.60
C VAL A 25 13.13 -0.96 13.21
N SER A 26 14.26 -0.26 13.11
CA SER A 26 14.91 -0.01 11.82
C SER A 26 15.35 -1.32 11.15
N ASN A 27 15.85 -2.28 11.91
CA ASN A 27 16.16 -3.62 11.42
C ASN A 27 14.91 -4.38 11.00
N ALA A 28 13.86 -4.39 11.82
CA ALA A 28 12.60 -5.04 11.48
C ALA A 28 12.00 -4.49 10.17
N MET A 29 12.00 -3.16 9.98
CA MET A 29 11.56 -2.53 8.73
C MET A 29 12.41 -2.94 7.50
N ARG A 30 13.65 -3.36 7.71
CA ARG A 30 14.54 -3.84 6.63
C ARG A 30 14.32 -5.30 6.27
N THR A 31 13.63 -6.08 7.09
CA THR A 31 13.35 -7.51 6.84
C THR A 31 12.24 -7.72 5.81
N THR A 32 11.45 -6.71 5.54
CA THR A 32 10.36 -6.78 4.56
C THR A 32 10.41 -5.62 3.57
N LEU A 33 10.01 -5.91 2.34
CA LEU A 33 9.82 -4.92 1.27
C LEU A 33 8.34 -4.71 0.94
N LYS A 34 7.44 -5.38 1.67
CA LYS A 34 6.00 -5.22 1.51
C LYS A 34 5.50 -4.03 2.32
N LEU A 35 4.95 -3.06 1.65
CA LEU A 35 4.54 -1.78 2.23
C LEU A 35 3.57 -1.95 3.42
N ASP A 36 2.58 -2.83 3.30
CA ASP A 36 1.63 -3.11 4.38
C ASP A 36 2.30 -3.68 5.65
N GLN A 37 3.34 -4.51 5.49
CA GLN A 37 4.10 -5.04 6.61
C GLN A 37 4.94 -3.95 7.27
N VAL A 38 5.51 -3.06 6.48
CA VAL A 38 6.23 -1.87 7.01
C VAL A 38 5.30 -1.01 7.84
N PHE A 39 4.07 -0.74 7.37
CA PHE A 39 3.08 0.01 8.15
C PHE A 39 2.75 -0.67 9.48
N TYR A 40 2.56 -1.98 9.44
CA TYR A 40 2.26 -2.76 10.63
C TYR A 40 3.40 -2.70 11.65
N ILE A 41 4.65 -2.89 11.22
CA ILE A 41 5.85 -2.79 12.08
C ILE A 41 5.95 -1.41 12.71
N ILE A 42 5.78 -0.35 11.93
CA ILE A 42 5.84 1.03 12.42
C ILE A 42 4.82 1.24 13.53
N LEU A 43 3.54 0.91 13.30
CA LEU A 43 2.48 1.19 14.25
C LEU A 43 2.55 0.28 15.47
N THR A 44 2.98 -0.98 15.31
CA THR A 44 3.17 -1.91 16.42
C THR A 44 4.29 -1.44 17.34
N ALA A 45 5.40 -0.98 16.80
CA ALA A 45 6.50 -0.44 17.59
C ALA A 45 6.10 0.81 18.40
N LEU A 46 5.14 1.60 17.90
CA LEU A 46 4.60 2.75 18.63
C LEU A 46 3.65 2.34 19.76
N THR A 47 2.93 1.21 19.62
CA THR A 47 1.85 0.82 20.55
C THR A 47 2.21 -0.34 21.47
N SER A 48 3.24 -1.14 21.15
CA SER A 48 3.67 -2.25 22.02
C SER A 48 4.29 -1.77 23.33
N HIS A 49 4.23 -2.61 24.36
CA HIS A 49 4.82 -2.31 25.68
C HIS A 49 6.36 -2.24 25.64
N GLU A 50 6.97 -3.06 24.83
CA GLU A 50 8.41 -3.03 24.56
C GLU A 50 8.82 -1.89 23.62
N GLY A 51 7.84 -1.31 22.91
CA GLY A 51 7.99 -0.12 22.11
C GLY A 51 7.76 1.18 22.90
N LEU A 52 7.15 2.18 22.27
CA LEU A 52 6.88 3.46 22.92
C LEU A 52 5.65 3.43 23.84
N GLY A 53 4.84 2.37 23.81
CA GLY A 53 3.75 2.10 24.75
C GLY A 53 2.56 3.05 24.64
N PHE A 54 2.33 3.67 23.47
CA PHE A 54 1.13 4.48 23.25
C PHE A 54 -0.12 3.61 23.12
N ASN A 55 -1.28 4.17 23.43
CA ASN A 55 -2.51 3.39 23.34
C ASN A 55 -2.91 3.09 21.90
N ARG A 56 -2.81 4.09 21.03
CA ARG A 56 -3.17 3.95 19.61
C ARG A 56 -2.20 4.71 18.72
N ALA A 57 -1.98 4.17 17.54
CA ALA A 57 -1.26 4.82 16.47
C ALA A 57 -1.99 4.62 15.13
N MET A 58 -2.13 5.69 14.36
CA MET A 58 -2.88 5.73 13.12
C MET A 58 -2.04 6.37 12.03
N LEU A 59 -1.90 5.66 10.92
CA LEU A 59 -1.09 6.08 9.77
C LEU A 59 -1.98 6.62 8.66
N PHE A 60 -1.59 7.76 8.13
CA PHE A 60 -2.21 8.42 6.99
C PHE A 60 -1.15 8.71 5.93
N LEU A 61 -1.50 8.54 4.65
CA LEU A 61 -0.63 8.84 3.52
C LEU A 61 -1.25 9.87 2.58
N VAL A 62 -0.39 10.68 1.98
CA VAL A 62 -0.79 11.66 0.99
C VAL A 62 -1.15 10.95 -0.32
N ASN A 63 -2.35 11.25 -0.83
CA ASN A 63 -2.76 10.94 -2.19
C ASN A 63 -2.59 12.22 -3.04
N GLU A 64 -1.51 12.29 -3.80
CA GLU A 64 -1.17 13.46 -4.61
C GLU A 64 -2.19 13.71 -5.74
N LYS A 65 -2.85 12.65 -6.26
CA LYS A 65 -3.83 12.76 -7.36
C LYS A 65 -5.10 13.51 -6.91
N ASP A 66 -5.58 13.16 -5.72
CA ASP A 66 -6.82 13.71 -5.17
C ASP A 66 -6.55 14.90 -4.24
N ASN A 67 -5.29 15.21 -3.96
CA ASN A 67 -4.86 16.20 -2.98
C ASN A 67 -5.51 15.98 -1.60
N THR A 68 -5.42 14.74 -1.11
CA THR A 68 -6.02 14.30 0.16
C THR A 68 -5.02 13.53 1.00
N LEU A 69 -5.27 13.51 2.30
CA LEU A 69 -4.62 12.61 3.26
C LEU A 69 -5.58 11.45 3.54
N GLU A 70 -5.16 10.23 3.27
CA GLU A 70 -5.99 9.03 3.37
C GLU A 70 -5.48 8.11 4.48
N GLY A 71 -6.41 7.61 5.30
CA GLY A 71 -6.10 6.65 6.34
C GLY A 71 -5.72 5.30 5.76
N VAL A 72 -4.62 4.73 6.24
CA VAL A 72 -4.06 3.48 5.72
C VAL A 72 -4.16 2.35 6.73
N MET A 73 -3.78 2.62 7.97
CA MET A 73 -3.75 1.61 9.02
C MET A 73 -3.91 2.26 10.40
N GLY A 74 -4.61 1.57 11.30
CA GLY A 74 -4.72 1.94 12.71
C GLY A 74 -4.49 0.73 13.61
N ILE A 75 -3.61 0.88 14.62
CA ILE A 75 -3.32 -0.15 15.62
C ILE A 75 -3.64 0.39 17.01
N GLY A 76 -4.25 -0.45 17.82
CA GLY A 76 -4.66 -0.17 19.19
C GLY A 76 -6.16 -0.38 19.40
N PRO A 77 -6.62 -0.33 20.65
CA PRO A 77 -8.02 -0.57 21.02
C PRO A 77 -8.95 0.53 20.51
N HIS A 78 -10.15 0.16 20.12
CA HIS A 78 -11.22 1.12 19.78
C HIS A 78 -12.04 1.53 21.00
N SER A 79 -12.12 0.68 22.03
CA SER A 79 -12.91 0.90 23.25
C SER A 79 -12.11 0.58 24.50
N ALA A 80 -12.56 1.08 25.65
CA ALA A 80 -11.94 0.78 26.95
C ALA A 80 -12.03 -0.72 27.30
N GLU A 81 -13.09 -1.40 26.89
CA GLU A 81 -13.25 -2.85 27.08
C GLU A 81 -12.20 -3.63 26.28
N GLU A 82 -12.01 -3.26 25.02
CA GLU A 82 -10.97 -3.85 24.17
C GLU A 82 -9.57 -3.58 24.72
N ALA A 83 -9.31 -2.36 25.20
CA ALA A 83 -8.06 -1.99 25.84
C ALA A 83 -7.76 -2.90 27.05
N GLY A 84 -8.76 -3.13 27.90
CA GLY A 84 -8.62 -4.02 29.05
C GLY A 84 -8.28 -5.46 28.65
N LYS A 85 -8.89 -6.00 27.59
CA LYS A 85 -8.60 -7.36 27.08
C LYS A 85 -7.19 -7.46 26.52
N ILE A 86 -6.77 -6.47 25.71
CA ILE A 86 -5.42 -6.43 25.10
C ILE A 86 -4.35 -6.34 26.20
N TRP A 87 -4.50 -5.44 27.18
CA TRP A 87 -3.52 -5.29 28.25
C TRP A 87 -3.44 -6.51 29.17
N HIS A 88 -4.57 -7.16 29.46
CA HIS A 88 -4.58 -8.41 30.20
C HIS A 88 -3.83 -9.53 29.45
N TYR A 89 -4.00 -9.62 28.14
CA TYR A 89 -3.28 -10.59 27.30
C TYR A 89 -1.77 -10.28 27.26
N LEU A 90 -1.40 -9.03 27.03
CA LEU A 90 0.00 -8.62 26.95
C LEU A 90 0.75 -8.78 28.29
N SER A 91 0.06 -8.59 29.45
CA SER A 91 0.67 -8.81 30.76
C SER A 91 1.02 -10.26 31.05
N GLN A 92 0.50 -11.22 30.28
CA GLN A 92 0.75 -12.65 30.41
C GLN A 92 1.74 -13.20 29.37
N SER A 93 2.16 -12.40 28.40
CA SER A 93 2.99 -12.81 27.26
C SER A 93 4.23 -11.93 27.19
N GLU A 94 5.41 -12.52 27.25
CA GLU A 94 6.66 -11.85 26.86
C GLU A 94 6.79 -11.94 25.32
N MET A 95 6.17 -11.01 24.61
CA MET A 95 6.23 -10.96 23.14
C MET A 95 7.30 -9.97 22.70
N THR A 96 8.25 -10.43 21.92
CA THR A 96 9.28 -9.60 21.29
C THR A 96 8.74 -8.87 20.04
N LEU A 97 9.49 -7.89 19.52
CA LEU A 97 9.13 -7.21 18.27
C LEU A 97 9.04 -8.19 17.10
N ASP A 98 9.89 -9.23 17.05
CA ASP A 98 9.87 -10.28 16.02
C ASP A 98 8.59 -11.13 16.08
N ASP A 99 8.07 -11.38 17.28
CA ASP A 99 6.78 -12.08 17.45
C ASP A 99 5.63 -11.23 16.89
N PHE A 100 5.65 -9.92 17.10
CA PHE A 100 4.66 -9.01 16.52
C PHE A 100 4.77 -8.95 14.98
N VAL A 101 5.99 -8.92 14.42
CA VAL A 101 6.18 -8.98 12.96
C VAL A 101 5.59 -10.25 12.38
N SER A 102 5.81 -11.39 13.05
CA SER A 102 5.26 -12.70 12.67
C SER A 102 3.74 -12.77 12.79
N ALA A 103 3.14 -11.98 13.67
CA ALA A 103 1.69 -11.90 13.87
C ALA A 103 0.95 -11.11 12.77
N TYR A 104 1.65 -10.46 11.82
CA TYR A 104 1.04 -9.69 10.74
C TYR A 104 0.02 -10.49 9.91
N ASP A 105 0.33 -11.75 9.61
CA ASP A 105 -0.58 -12.62 8.86
C ASP A 105 -1.87 -12.92 9.65
N ASN A 106 -1.81 -12.95 10.98
CA ASN A 106 -2.97 -13.08 11.85
C ASN A 106 -3.78 -11.77 11.89
N PHE A 107 -3.12 -10.62 11.91
CA PHE A 107 -3.79 -9.31 11.83
C PHE A 107 -4.66 -9.16 10.58
N LYS A 108 -4.30 -9.82 9.49
CA LYS A 108 -5.07 -9.83 8.22
C LYS A 108 -6.24 -10.82 8.19
N ARG A 109 -6.25 -11.83 9.06
CA ARG A 109 -7.12 -13.03 8.86
C ARG A 109 -8.47 -12.99 9.55
N ASP A 110 -8.71 -12.14 10.57
CA ASP A 110 -9.95 -12.24 11.35
C ASP A 110 -10.43 -10.91 11.90
N PRO A 111 -11.75 -10.75 12.14
CA PRO A 111 -12.39 -9.53 11.68
C PRO A 111 -11.52 -8.32 11.91
N GLU A 112 -11.29 -7.60 10.83
CA GLU A 112 -10.38 -6.44 10.79
C GLU A 112 -10.62 -5.54 12.01
N PRO A 113 -9.59 -5.18 12.80
CA PRO A 113 -9.77 -4.39 14.02
C PRO A 113 -10.58 -3.13 13.74
N LYS A 114 -11.55 -2.83 14.59
CA LYS A 114 -12.49 -1.74 14.36
C LYS A 114 -11.81 -0.39 14.16
N LEU A 115 -10.72 -0.11 14.89
CA LEU A 115 -9.91 1.10 14.68
C LEU A 115 -9.33 1.14 13.26
N ASN A 116 -8.83 0.02 12.76
CA ASN A 116 -8.25 -0.07 11.42
C ASN A 116 -9.31 0.23 10.33
N THR A 117 -10.50 -0.36 10.44
CA THR A 117 -11.63 -0.09 9.53
C THR A 117 -12.02 1.38 9.55
N ILE A 118 -12.08 2.01 10.73
CA ILE A 118 -12.40 3.44 10.87
C ILE A 118 -11.33 4.29 10.18
N VAL A 119 -10.05 4.03 10.45
CA VAL A 119 -8.93 4.80 9.88
C VAL A 119 -8.94 4.69 8.36
N LYS A 120 -9.10 3.51 7.79
CA LYS A 120 -9.17 3.29 6.33
C LYS A 120 -10.33 4.02 5.65
N GLY A 121 -11.41 4.29 6.38
CA GLY A 121 -12.53 5.09 5.88
C GLY A 121 -12.29 6.60 5.88
N MET A 122 -11.17 7.07 6.46
CA MET A 122 -10.89 8.51 6.58
C MET A 122 -10.20 9.04 5.33
N LYS A 123 -10.76 10.14 4.78
CA LYS A 123 -10.18 10.89 3.67
C LYS A 123 -10.31 12.38 3.97
N ILE A 124 -9.18 13.06 4.11
CA ILE A 124 -9.08 14.46 4.59
C ILE A 124 -8.49 15.30 3.47
N PRO A 125 -9.18 16.30 2.94
CA PRO A 125 -8.62 17.25 1.97
C PRO A 125 -7.41 18.00 2.56
N LEU A 126 -6.35 18.17 1.78
CA LEU A 126 -5.16 18.92 2.19
C LEU A 126 -5.39 20.42 2.01
N ARG A 127 -6.10 21.03 2.96
CA ARG A 127 -6.37 22.47 3.07
C ARG A 127 -6.22 22.92 4.52
N GLU A 128 -5.90 24.18 4.73
CA GLU A 128 -5.65 24.74 6.06
C GLU A 128 -6.86 24.66 7.01
N ASP A 129 -8.06 24.74 6.46
CA ASP A 129 -9.31 24.69 7.21
C ASP A 129 -9.73 23.27 7.65
N MET A 130 -9.00 22.23 7.23
CA MET A 130 -9.32 20.82 7.51
C MET A 130 -8.67 20.27 8.78
N GLY A 131 -8.07 21.14 9.59
CA GLY A 131 -7.56 20.82 10.93
C GLY A 131 -6.12 20.27 10.95
N VAL A 132 -5.69 19.84 12.14
CA VAL A 132 -4.27 19.59 12.43
C VAL A 132 -3.61 18.49 11.58
N LEU A 133 -4.33 17.46 11.16
CA LEU A 133 -3.75 16.44 10.29
C LEU A 133 -3.36 17.03 8.92
N ALA A 134 -4.21 17.89 8.35
CA ALA A 134 -3.89 18.60 7.13
C ALA A 134 -2.73 19.59 7.34
N LEU A 135 -2.75 20.34 8.45
CA LEU A 135 -1.68 21.28 8.81
C LEU A 135 -0.34 20.56 9.02
N THR A 136 -0.34 19.36 9.61
CA THR A 136 0.88 18.55 9.77
C THR A 136 1.56 18.28 8.43
N ILE A 137 0.79 18.07 7.38
CA ILE A 137 1.33 17.88 6.01
C ILE A 137 1.76 19.22 5.40
N LEU A 138 0.89 20.23 5.48
CA LEU A 138 1.12 21.53 4.84
C LEU A 138 2.32 22.27 5.43
N GLU A 139 2.48 22.26 6.77
CA GLU A 139 3.57 22.93 7.47
C GLU A 139 4.78 22.01 7.68
N GLY A 140 4.58 20.70 7.59
CA GLY A 140 5.62 19.71 7.80
C GLY A 140 6.17 19.68 9.23
N MET A 141 5.38 19.99 10.24
CA MET A 141 5.79 20.02 11.65
C MET A 141 4.85 19.17 12.51
N PRO A 142 5.36 18.65 13.66
CA PRO A 142 4.50 18.02 14.66
C PRO A 142 3.49 19.03 15.23
N PHE A 143 2.28 18.55 15.53
CA PHE A 143 1.29 19.29 16.29
C PHE A 143 0.89 18.51 17.53
N GLU A 144 0.93 19.20 18.67
CA GLU A 144 0.56 18.67 19.98
C GLU A 144 -0.80 19.23 20.40
N ILE A 145 -1.81 18.36 20.49
CA ILE A 145 -3.13 18.70 21.00
C ILE A 145 -3.23 18.17 22.41
N THR A 146 -2.70 18.94 23.36
CA THR A 146 -2.58 18.57 24.78
C THR A 146 -3.36 19.49 25.71
N THR A 147 -3.94 20.57 25.20
CA THR A 147 -4.74 21.54 25.94
C THR A 147 -6.10 21.78 25.30
N GLU A 148 -7.08 22.26 26.11
CA GLU A 148 -8.40 22.64 25.60
C GLU A 148 -8.34 23.71 24.50
N GLU A 149 -7.41 24.66 24.59
CA GLU A 149 -7.21 25.73 23.61
C GLU A 149 -6.74 25.17 22.26
N ALA A 150 -5.92 24.12 22.27
CA ALA A 150 -5.44 23.47 21.06
C ALA A 150 -6.55 22.69 20.32
N LYS A 151 -7.63 22.30 21.01
CA LYS A 151 -8.78 21.60 20.39
C LYS A 151 -9.46 22.42 19.30
N ASN A 152 -9.43 23.74 19.37
CA ASN A 152 -10.03 24.61 18.37
C ASN A 152 -9.38 24.47 16.97
N LYS A 153 -8.19 23.88 16.91
CA LYS A 153 -7.47 23.56 15.67
C LYS A 153 -7.78 22.17 15.12
N VAL A 154 -8.58 21.38 15.81
CA VAL A 154 -8.92 20.01 15.43
C VAL A 154 -10.24 20.01 14.68
N SER A 155 -10.27 19.32 13.54
CA SER A 155 -11.54 19.07 12.86
C SER A 155 -12.49 18.31 13.79
N PRO A 156 -13.76 18.76 13.95
CA PRO A 156 -14.76 18.08 14.77
C PRO A 156 -14.94 16.59 14.38
N ASP A 157 -14.73 16.26 13.12
CA ASP A 157 -14.86 14.90 12.61
C ASP A 157 -13.78 13.98 13.17
N ILE A 158 -12.53 14.44 13.31
CA ILE A 158 -11.44 13.63 13.89
C ILE A 158 -11.73 13.33 15.36
N THR A 159 -12.08 14.32 16.14
CA THR A 159 -12.40 14.14 17.57
C THR A 159 -13.58 13.21 17.79
N ARG A 160 -14.62 13.33 16.97
CA ARG A 160 -15.81 12.48 17.06
C ARG A 160 -15.56 11.06 16.59
N VAL A 161 -14.89 10.89 15.44
CA VAL A 161 -14.63 9.57 14.82
C VAL A 161 -13.63 8.77 15.66
N LEU A 162 -12.56 9.39 16.14
CA LEU A 162 -11.53 8.72 16.93
C LEU A 162 -11.81 8.75 18.44
N ASN A 163 -12.82 9.50 18.89
CA ASN A 163 -13.15 9.70 20.30
C ASN A 163 -11.90 10.07 21.14
N THR A 164 -11.08 10.98 20.62
CA THR A 164 -9.86 11.45 21.28
C THR A 164 -9.84 12.97 21.34
N ASN A 165 -9.38 13.50 22.47
CA ASN A 165 -9.27 14.94 22.70
C ASN A 165 -7.81 15.40 22.78
N PHE A 166 -6.92 14.48 23.12
CA PHE A 166 -5.49 14.74 23.31
C PHE A 166 -4.70 13.76 22.47
N PHE A 167 -3.92 14.28 21.54
CA PHE A 167 -3.11 13.48 20.64
C PHE A 167 -1.97 14.32 20.05
N VAL A 168 -1.04 13.63 19.41
CA VAL A 168 0.06 14.24 18.66
C VAL A 168 0.00 13.76 17.23
N THR A 169 0.28 14.67 16.29
CA THR A 169 0.48 14.31 14.89
C THR A 169 1.92 14.59 14.48
N ILE A 170 2.54 13.63 13.83
CA ILE A 170 3.95 13.69 13.40
C ILE A 170 4.00 13.46 11.89
N PRO A 171 4.67 14.34 11.10
CA PRO A 171 4.81 14.13 9.67
C PRO A 171 5.82 13.01 9.37
N LEU A 172 5.49 12.17 8.40
CA LEU A 172 6.40 11.20 7.79
C LEU A 172 7.16 11.88 6.67
N LYS A 173 8.43 12.18 6.91
CA LYS A 173 9.26 12.94 5.97
C LYS A 173 10.32 12.08 5.32
N THR A 174 10.58 12.36 4.07
CA THR A 174 11.81 12.01 3.37
C THR A 174 12.60 13.29 3.08
N LYS A 175 13.73 13.18 2.38
CA LYS A 175 14.54 14.33 2.02
C LYS A 175 13.76 15.38 1.23
N ASP A 176 12.90 14.93 0.32
CA ASP A 176 12.33 15.79 -0.72
C ASP A 176 10.82 16.01 -0.57
N LYS A 177 10.12 15.20 0.25
CA LYS A 177 8.65 15.28 0.39
C LYS A 177 8.13 14.79 1.73
N ILE A 178 6.87 15.12 1.99
CA ILE A 178 6.10 14.60 3.11
C ILE A 178 5.17 13.51 2.56
N LEU A 179 5.38 12.28 3.02
CA LEU A 179 4.62 11.11 2.57
C LEU A 179 3.27 10.97 3.24
N GLY A 180 3.15 11.50 4.46
CA GLY A 180 1.98 11.32 5.29
C GLY A 180 2.18 11.81 6.72
N ALA A 181 1.31 11.35 7.62
CA ALA A 181 1.42 11.64 9.06
C ALA A 181 1.03 10.43 9.89
N ILE A 182 1.54 10.38 11.12
CA ILE A 182 1.09 9.46 12.15
C ILE A 182 0.36 10.28 13.21
N LEU A 183 -0.84 9.85 13.60
CA LEU A 183 -1.58 10.34 14.75
C LEU A 183 -1.44 9.33 15.89
N ILE A 184 -1.12 9.80 17.08
CA ILE A 184 -0.83 8.98 18.25
C ILE A 184 -1.58 9.55 19.45
N ASP A 185 -2.18 8.69 20.26
CA ASP A 185 -2.85 9.09 21.48
C ASP A 185 -2.69 8.09 22.64
N ASN A 186 -3.05 8.57 23.83
CA ASN A 186 -3.11 7.83 25.07
C ASN A 186 -4.52 7.93 25.71
N VAL A 187 -5.56 7.79 24.86
CA VAL A 187 -6.96 8.06 25.25
C VAL A 187 -7.45 7.20 26.42
N PHE A 188 -6.90 5.99 26.61
CA PHE A 188 -7.38 5.05 27.64
C PHE A 188 -6.59 5.17 28.96
N ASN A 189 -5.26 5.19 28.91
CA ASN A 189 -4.43 5.32 30.12
C ASN A 189 -4.21 6.78 30.55
N LYS A 190 -4.56 7.74 29.70
CA LYS A 190 -4.45 9.19 29.92
C LYS A 190 -3.03 9.66 30.30
N LYS A 191 -2.00 8.86 29.97
CA LYS A 191 -0.61 9.24 30.20
C LYS A 191 -0.28 10.48 29.34
N PRO A 192 0.25 11.56 29.94
CA PRO A 192 0.64 12.74 29.17
C PRO A 192 1.71 12.38 28.13
N ILE A 193 1.56 12.93 26.92
CA ILE A 193 2.60 12.86 25.89
C ILE A 193 3.57 14.02 26.17
N THR A 194 4.83 13.69 26.44
CA THR A 194 5.85 14.67 26.81
C THR A 194 6.61 15.21 25.59
N LYS A 195 7.33 16.30 25.76
CA LYS A 195 8.22 16.83 24.70
C LYS A 195 9.29 15.82 24.27
N ASN A 196 9.74 14.97 25.19
CA ASN A 196 10.68 13.91 24.86
C ASN A 196 10.02 12.83 24.00
N ASP A 197 8.76 12.45 24.29
CA ASP A 197 8.00 11.53 23.46
C ASP A 197 7.84 12.10 22.03
N VAL A 198 7.54 13.39 21.89
CA VAL A 198 7.43 14.05 20.55
C VAL A 198 8.75 14.02 19.82
N ARG A 199 9.88 14.23 20.52
CA ARG A 199 11.22 14.12 19.91
C ARG A 199 11.48 12.70 19.41
N MET A 200 11.22 11.69 20.22
CA MET A 200 11.37 10.29 19.87
C MET A 200 10.48 9.90 18.69
N LEU A 201 9.20 10.28 18.75
CA LEU A 201 8.25 10.07 17.68
C LEU A 201 8.71 10.71 16.36
N THR A 202 9.30 11.91 16.42
CA THR A 202 9.83 12.59 15.23
C THR A 202 11.02 11.83 14.62
N MET A 203 11.95 11.37 15.46
CA MET A 203 13.06 10.53 14.99
C MET A 203 12.55 9.25 14.36
N PHE A 204 11.61 8.58 15.00
CA PHE A 204 10.97 7.38 14.54
C PHE A 204 10.24 7.59 13.20
N ALA A 205 9.46 8.68 13.10
CA ALA A 205 8.72 9.03 11.87
C ALA A 205 9.65 9.31 10.68
N ASN A 206 10.83 9.89 10.91
CA ASN A 206 11.82 10.07 9.85
C ASN A 206 12.37 8.74 9.34
N HIS A 207 12.68 7.78 10.23
CA HIS A 207 13.08 6.43 9.82
C HIS A 207 11.95 5.68 9.11
N ALA A 208 10.73 5.81 9.62
CA ALA A 208 9.53 5.24 9.02
C ALA A 208 9.27 5.81 7.62
N GLY A 209 9.41 7.12 7.44
CA GLY A 209 9.27 7.76 6.14
C GLY A 209 10.24 7.18 5.10
N LEU A 210 11.51 7.00 5.47
CA LEU A 210 12.51 6.40 4.59
C LEU A 210 12.18 4.92 4.27
N ALA A 211 11.74 4.15 5.25
CA ALA A 211 11.34 2.74 5.01
C ALA A 211 10.14 2.63 4.07
N ILE A 212 9.14 3.50 4.24
CA ILE A 212 7.97 3.57 3.37
C ILE A 212 8.37 3.95 1.94
N GLU A 213 9.25 4.94 1.77
CA GLU A 213 9.74 5.35 0.45
C GLU A 213 10.51 4.23 -0.24
N ASN A 214 11.42 3.57 0.46
CA ASN A 214 12.16 2.43 -0.05
C ASN A 214 11.24 1.27 -0.49
N SER A 215 10.23 0.94 0.31
CA SER A 215 9.25 -0.10 -0.05
C SER A 215 8.43 0.29 -1.28
N ARG A 216 7.99 1.54 -1.39
CA ARG A 216 7.28 2.05 -2.58
C ARG A 216 8.14 1.97 -3.84
N LEU A 217 9.39 2.43 -3.76
CA LEU A 217 10.34 2.36 -4.87
C LEU A 217 10.62 0.92 -5.29
N TYR A 218 10.73 0.02 -4.32
CA TYR A 218 10.90 -1.40 -4.61
C TYR A 218 9.66 -2.00 -5.30
N GLU A 219 8.46 -1.76 -4.78
CA GLU A 219 7.21 -2.24 -5.40
C GLU A 219 7.04 -1.69 -6.82
N GLU A 220 7.35 -0.40 -7.04
CA GLU A 220 7.34 0.21 -8.37
C GLU A 220 8.38 -0.43 -9.30
N THR A 221 9.60 -0.68 -8.81
CA THR A 221 10.66 -1.35 -9.58
C THR A 221 10.23 -2.77 -9.97
N VAL A 222 9.66 -3.53 -9.03
CA VAL A 222 9.12 -4.87 -9.29
C VAL A 222 7.97 -4.82 -10.29
N TYR A 223 7.07 -3.85 -10.15
CA TYR A 223 5.98 -3.65 -11.10
C TYR A 223 6.52 -3.38 -12.51
N LEU A 224 7.42 -2.40 -12.67
CA LEU A 224 8.06 -2.05 -13.94
C LEU A 224 8.83 -3.22 -14.56
N SER A 225 9.48 -4.05 -13.74
CA SER A 225 10.17 -5.27 -14.19
C SER A 225 9.21 -6.37 -14.68
N ASN A 226 7.94 -6.32 -14.30
CA ASN A 226 6.94 -7.33 -14.63
C ASN A 226 6.03 -6.94 -15.79
N ILE A 227 6.09 -5.71 -16.28
CA ILE A 227 5.30 -5.24 -17.42
C ILE A 227 6.11 -5.17 -18.72
N ASP A 228 5.44 -5.33 -19.84
CA ASP A 228 5.99 -5.01 -21.16
C ASP A 228 6.02 -3.48 -21.36
N TRP A 229 7.15 -2.93 -21.72
CA TRP A 229 7.37 -1.50 -21.82
C TRP A 229 6.49 -0.81 -22.88
N LEU A 230 6.18 -1.54 -23.96
CA LEU A 230 5.40 -1.02 -25.09
C LEU A 230 3.90 -1.05 -24.80
N THR A 231 3.39 -2.22 -24.40
CA THR A 231 1.96 -2.49 -24.27
C THR A 231 1.39 -2.24 -22.88
N LYS A 232 2.26 -2.14 -21.86
CA LYS A 232 1.90 -2.03 -20.43
C LYS A 232 1.13 -3.23 -19.87
N LEU A 233 1.02 -4.31 -20.64
CA LEU A 233 0.54 -5.62 -20.16
C LEU A 233 1.64 -6.34 -19.37
N TRP A 234 1.30 -7.46 -18.73
CA TRP A 234 2.31 -8.32 -18.13
C TRP A 234 3.29 -8.81 -19.19
N ASN A 235 4.58 -8.85 -18.84
CA ASN A 235 5.59 -9.44 -19.71
C ASN A 235 5.60 -10.97 -19.58
N TYR A 236 6.38 -11.63 -20.44
CA TYR A 236 6.55 -13.08 -20.46
C TYR A 236 6.94 -13.69 -19.11
N GLY A 237 7.92 -13.07 -18.42
CA GLY A 237 8.39 -13.57 -17.11
C GLY A 237 7.27 -13.57 -16.06
N ARG A 238 6.51 -12.48 -15.99
CA ARG A 238 5.38 -12.38 -15.07
C ARG A 238 4.24 -13.32 -15.44
N PHE A 239 3.96 -13.47 -16.73
CA PHE A 239 2.98 -14.43 -17.22
C PHE A 239 3.26 -15.85 -16.74
N GLN A 240 4.50 -16.33 -16.85
CA GLN A 240 4.89 -17.68 -16.40
C GLN A 240 4.64 -17.86 -14.90
N GLN A 241 4.98 -16.87 -14.08
CA GLN A 241 4.72 -16.91 -12.64
C GLN A 241 3.22 -16.98 -12.32
N LEU A 242 2.42 -16.14 -13.01
CA LEU A 242 0.97 -16.10 -12.80
C LEU A 242 0.31 -17.41 -13.27
N LEU A 243 0.74 -17.96 -14.40
CA LEU A 243 0.21 -19.24 -14.90
C LEU A 243 0.47 -20.38 -13.91
N ALA A 244 1.69 -20.48 -13.37
CA ALA A 244 2.02 -21.48 -12.37
C ALA A 244 1.14 -21.37 -11.12
N LEU A 245 0.93 -20.15 -10.61
CA LEU A 245 0.06 -19.88 -9.46
C LEU A 245 -1.40 -20.25 -9.73
N GLU A 246 -1.93 -19.90 -10.90
CA GLU A 246 -3.32 -20.20 -11.24
C GLU A 246 -3.55 -21.71 -11.51
N ILE A 247 -2.55 -22.43 -12.01
CA ILE A 247 -2.58 -23.90 -12.12
C ILE A 247 -2.68 -24.54 -10.73
N GLU A 248 -1.89 -24.10 -9.76
CA GLU A 248 -1.96 -24.61 -8.39
C GLU A 248 -3.31 -24.33 -7.73
N LYS A 249 -3.80 -23.09 -7.85
CA LYS A 249 -5.12 -22.71 -7.32
C LYS A 249 -6.24 -23.54 -7.95
N ALA A 250 -6.20 -23.74 -9.27
CA ALA A 250 -7.20 -24.53 -9.98
C ALA A 250 -7.20 -25.99 -9.52
N ARG A 251 -6.00 -26.56 -9.25
CA ARG A 251 -5.87 -27.92 -8.69
C ARG A 251 -6.44 -28.02 -7.28
N MET A 252 -6.08 -27.08 -6.38
CA MET A 252 -6.55 -27.07 -4.99
C MET A 252 -8.08 -26.95 -4.89
N ASN A 253 -8.67 -26.10 -5.74
CA ASN A 253 -10.09 -25.79 -5.68
C ASN A 253 -10.93 -26.63 -6.65
N SER A 254 -10.30 -27.53 -7.44
CA SER A 254 -10.97 -28.32 -8.48
C SER A 254 -11.76 -27.45 -9.47
N THR A 255 -11.20 -26.30 -9.86
CA THR A 255 -11.84 -25.35 -10.78
C THR A 255 -11.21 -25.37 -12.17
N PRO A 256 -11.99 -25.12 -13.24
CA PRO A 256 -11.45 -25.07 -14.59
C PRO A 256 -10.53 -23.86 -14.79
N LEU A 257 -9.47 -24.05 -15.57
CA LEU A 257 -8.52 -23.02 -15.98
C LEU A 257 -8.33 -23.11 -17.51
N CYS A 258 -8.44 -21.99 -18.21
CA CYS A 258 -8.14 -21.90 -19.62
C CYS A 258 -6.97 -20.94 -19.87
N LEU A 259 -6.23 -21.21 -20.94
CA LEU A 259 -5.22 -20.35 -21.50
C LEU A 259 -5.61 -20.05 -22.96
N VAL A 260 -5.61 -18.76 -23.31
CA VAL A 260 -5.81 -18.27 -24.67
C VAL A 260 -4.47 -17.73 -25.15
N MET A 261 -3.95 -18.31 -26.23
CA MET A 261 -2.78 -17.78 -26.95
C MET A 261 -3.28 -17.05 -28.20
N ILE A 262 -2.70 -15.92 -28.50
CA ILE A 262 -3.15 -15.01 -29.56
C ILE A 262 -1.93 -14.53 -30.34
N ASP A 263 -2.03 -14.51 -31.67
CA ASP A 263 -1.01 -13.96 -32.57
C ASP A 263 -1.64 -12.90 -33.47
N VAL A 264 -0.88 -11.86 -33.83
CA VAL A 264 -1.34 -10.81 -34.73
C VAL A 264 -1.04 -11.21 -36.18
N ASP A 265 -2.09 -11.46 -36.96
CA ASP A 265 -1.99 -11.95 -38.33
C ASP A 265 -1.22 -11.00 -39.24
N ASN A 266 -0.23 -11.54 -39.96
CA ASN A 266 0.57 -10.81 -40.94
C ASN A 266 1.27 -9.55 -40.39
N PHE A 267 1.60 -9.51 -39.13
CA PHE A 267 2.17 -8.32 -38.45
C PHE A 267 3.49 -7.85 -39.08
N LYS A 268 4.33 -8.78 -39.55
CA LYS A 268 5.55 -8.43 -40.26
C LYS A 268 5.25 -7.62 -41.56
N ASN A 269 4.29 -8.07 -42.36
CA ASN A 269 3.89 -7.35 -43.57
C ASN A 269 3.31 -5.97 -43.26
N TYR A 270 2.57 -5.85 -42.15
CA TYR A 270 2.09 -4.57 -41.68
C TYR A 270 3.24 -3.61 -41.35
N ASN A 271 4.28 -4.09 -40.62
CA ASN A 271 5.47 -3.31 -40.31
C ASN A 271 6.26 -2.92 -41.60
N ASP A 272 6.41 -3.83 -42.53
CA ASP A 272 7.13 -3.58 -43.76
C ASP A 272 6.41 -2.52 -44.63
N THR A 273 5.08 -2.44 -44.54
CA THR A 273 4.25 -1.49 -45.30
C THR A 273 4.14 -0.13 -44.61
N HIS A 274 3.94 -0.11 -43.28
CA HIS A 274 3.59 1.12 -42.54
C HIS A 274 4.72 1.63 -41.63
N GLY A 275 5.77 0.85 -41.49
CA GLY A 275 6.91 1.13 -40.60
C GLY A 275 6.67 0.69 -39.16
N HIS A 276 7.77 0.43 -38.45
CA HIS A 276 7.77 -0.09 -37.05
C HIS A 276 7.01 0.80 -36.05
N LEU A 277 7.03 2.13 -36.25
CA LEU A 277 6.29 3.03 -35.32
C LEU A 277 4.77 2.80 -35.40
N LYS A 278 4.24 2.49 -36.58
CA LYS A 278 2.83 2.14 -36.73
C LYS A 278 2.52 0.73 -36.23
N GLY A 279 3.46 -0.19 -36.35
CA GLY A 279 3.36 -1.50 -35.72
C GLY A 279 3.32 -1.40 -34.18
N ASP A 280 4.15 -0.58 -33.60
CA ASP A 280 4.12 -0.31 -32.15
C ASP A 280 2.79 0.31 -31.69
N GLU A 281 2.24 1.24 -32.48
CA GLU A 281 0.91 1.81 -32.23
C GLU A 281 -0.18 0.73 -32.32
N ALA A 282 -0.08 -0.16 -33.31
CA ALA A 282 -1.00 -1.28 -33.46
C ALA A 282 -0.96 -2.23 -32.27
N LEU A 283 0.22 -2.61 -31.80
CA LEU A 283 0.36 -3.46 -30.61
C LEU A 283 -0.21 -2.80 -29.34
N ARG A 284 -0.02 -1.48 -29.17
CA ARG A 284 -0.64 -0.75 -28.04
C ARG A 284 -2.17 -0.76 -28.11
N ASN A 285 -2.75 -0.56 -29.28
CA ASN A 285 -4.19 -0.56 -29.47
C ASN A 285 -4.80 -1.94 -29.21
N ILE A 286 -4.19 -3.00 -29.75
CA ILE A 286 -4.59 -4.40 -29.49
C ILE A 286 -4.49 -4.71 -28.00
N ALA A 287 -3.40 -4.34 -27.34
CA ALA A 287 -3.21 -4.53 -25.91
C ALA A 287 -4.29 -3.82 -25.07
N SER A 288 -4.65 -2.59 -25.44
CA SER A 288 -5.74 -1.87 -24.78
C SER A 288 -7.09 -2.59 -24.93
N ILE A 289 -7.40 -3.08 -26.14
CA ILE A 289 -8.62 -3.87 -26.40
C ILE A 289 -8.64 -5.12 -25.50
N PHE A 290 -7.53 -5.84 -25.41
CA PHE A 290 -7.44 -7.05 -24.58
C PHE A 290 -7.60 -6.73 -23.09
N HIS A 291 -6.95 -5.68 -22.61
CA HIS A 291 -7.07 -5.23 -21.22
C HIS A 291 -8.51 -4.83 -20.89
N ASP A 292 -9.15 -4.03 -21.71
CA ASP A 292 -10.48 -3.46 -21.44
C ASP A 292 -11.60 -4.50 -21.54
N LYS A 293 -11.42 -5.53 -22.38
CA LYS A 293 -12.40 -6.60 -22.57
C LYS A 293 -12.20 -7.80 -21.65
N SER A 294 -11.05 -7.92 -20.98
CA SER A 294 -10.73 -8.95 -20.00
C SER A 294 -11.29 -8.59 -18.63
N ARG A 295 -11.54 -9.60 -17.80
CA ARG A 295 -11.93 -9.40 -16.40
C ARG A 295 -10.71 -9.01 -15.58
N LYS A 296 -10.89 -8.33 -14.48
CA LYS A 296 -9.78 -8.01 -13.54
C LYS A 296 -9.02 -9.25 -13.04
N CYS A 297 -9.67 -10.41 -13.01
CA CYS A 297 -9.07 -11.67 -12.61
C CYS A 297 -8.41 -12.44 -13.75
N ASP A 298 -8.50 -11.97 -15.00
CA ASP A 298 -7.92 -12.61 -16.17
C ASP A 298 -6.60 -11.89 -16.52
N PRO A 299 -5.42 -12.39 -16.10
CA PRO A 299 -4.15 -11.78 -16.46
C PRO A 299 -3.92 -11.79 -17.98
N VAL A 300 -3.65 -10.61 -18.54
CA VAL A 300 -3.31 -10.40 -19.94
C VAL A 300 -1.84 -10.08 -20.06
N ALA A 301 -1.13 -10.74 -20.96
CA ALA A 301 0.30 -10.58 -21.14
C ALA A 301 0.70 -10.45 -22.61
N ARG A 302 1.80 -9.76 -22.88
CA ARG A 302 2.54 -9.87 -24.12
C ARG A 302 3.52 -11.02 -23.98
N TYR A 303 3.27 -12.09 -24.74
CA TYR A 303 4.04 -13.33 -24.66
C TYR A 303 5.31 -13.27 -25.51
N GLY A 304 5.22 -12.64 -26.68
CA GLY A 304 6.30 -12.49 -27.65
C GLY A 304 6.27 -11.14 -28.38
N GLY A 305 6.89 -11.06 -29.54
CA GLY A 305 6.93 -9.85 -30.36
C GLY A 305 5.53 -9.34 -30.74
N GLU A 306 4.73 -10.23 -31.31
CA GLU A 306 3.36 -9.99 -31.77
C GLU A 306 2.37 -10.98 -31.14
N GLU A 307 2.84 -11.75 -30.14
CA GLU A 307 2.08 -12.78 -29.45
C GLU A 307 1.58 -12.28 -28.08
N PHE A 308 0.34 -12.64 -27.76
CA PHE A 308 -0.29 -12.32 -26.49
C PHE A 308 -0.84 -13.58 -25.84
N ALA A 309 -1.03 -13.54 -24.53
CA ALA A 309 -1.58 -14.63 -23.77
C ALA A 309 -2.56 -14.11 -22.71
N ILE A 310 -3.66 -14.85 -22.46
CA ILE A 310 -4.64 -14.52 -21.45
C ILE A 310 -4.90 -15.76 -20.59
N ILE A 311 -4.70 -15.64 -19.29
CA ILE A 311 -5.03 -16.68 -18.30
C ILE A 311 -6.46 -16.44 -17.85
N MET A 312 -7.31 -17.47 -17.93
CA MET A 312 -8.73 -17.36 -17.57
C MET A 312 -9.10 -18.33 -16.43
N PRO A 313 -8.93 -17.92 -15.17
CA PRO A 313 -9.33 -18.71 -14.02
C PRO A 313 -10.85 -18.96 -14.01
N ASN A 314 -11.26 -20.08 -13.41
CA ASN A 314 -12.67 -20.46 -13.27
C ASN A 314 -13.47 -20.40 -14.59
N THR A 315 -12.82 -20.77 -15.71
CA THR A 315 -13.41 -20.65 -17.05
C THR A 315 -13.30 -21.96 -17.78
N VAL A 316 -14.44 -22.48 -18.27
CA VAL A 316 -14.50 -23.66 -19.13
C VAL A 316 -14.16 -23.32 -20.57
N LYS A 317 -13.72 -24.32 -21.33
CA LYS A 317 -13.21 -24.16 -22.68
C LYS A 317 -14.20 -23.45 -23.63
N GLU A 318 -15.48 -23.76 -23.52
CA GLU A 318 -16.55 -23.17 -24.33
C GLU A 318 -16.64 -21.65 -24.14
N ASN A 319 -16.56 -21.19 -22.88
CA ASN A 319 -16.58 -19.77 -22.55
C ASN A 319 -15.30 -19.06 -22.99
N ALA A 320 -14.14 -19.73 -22.86
CA ALA A 320 -12.88 -19.18 -23.35
C ALA A 320 -12.89 -18.99 -24.86
N LYS A 321 -13.48 -19.95 -25.61
CA LYS A 321 -13.64 -19.85 -27.08
C LYS A 321 -14.53 -18.66 -27.46
N LEU A 322 -15.67 -18.49 -26.80
CA LEU A 322 -16.57 -17.36 -27.03
C LEU A 322 -15.88 -16.01 -26.72
N PHE A 323 -15.08 -15.99 -25.67
CA PHE A 323 -14.31 -14.79 -25.32
C PHE A 323 -13.24 -14.49 -26.36
N ALA A 324 -12.46 -15.48 -26.82
CA ALA A 324 -11.44 -15.31 -27.86
C ALA A 324 -12.05 -14.78 -29.16
N GLU A 325 -13.19 -15.36 -29.62
CA GLU A 325 -13.87 -14.87 -30.82
C GLU A 325 -14.42 -13.45 -30.67
N ARG A 326 -14.87 -13.07 -29.46
CA ARG A 326 -15.24 -11.69 -29.18
C ARG A 326 -14.05 -10.75 -29.30
N LEU A 327 -12.87 -11.12 -28.78
CA LEU A 327 -11.65 -10.31 -28.91
C LEU A 327 -11.25 -10.17 -30.36
N ARG A 328 -11.27 -11.26 -31.14
CA ARG A 328 -10.97 -11.24 -32.56
C ARG A 328 -11.88 -10.26 -33.31
N SER A 329 -13.18 -10.34 -33.04
CA SER A 329 -14.17 -9.44 -33.65
C SER A 329 -13.97 -7.97 -33.28
N GLU A 330 -13.57 -7.69 -32.01
CA GLU A 330 -13.32 -6.31 -31.56
C GLU A 330 -12.07 -5.71 -32.22
N VAL A 331 -11.00 -6.49 -32.36
CA VAL A 331 -9.80 -6.07 -33.10
C VAL A 331 -10.15 -5.81 -34.59
N GLU A 332 -10.85 -6.74 -35.20
CA GLU A 332 -11.27 -6.60 -36.62
C GLU A 332 -12.14 -5.33 -36.85
N LYS A 333 -13.10 -5.07 -35.95
CA LYS A 333 -13.95 -3.88 -36.02
C LYS A 333 -13.15 -2.58 -35.80
N PHE A 334 -12.21 -2.57 -34.89
CA PHE A 334 -11.37 -1.40 -34.64
C PHE A 334 -10.60 -1.00 -35.88
N TYR A 335 -9.95 -1.97 -36.53
CA TYR A 335 -9.18 -1.71 -37.74
C TYR A 335 -10.03 -1.57 -39.01
N ALA A 336 -11.25 -2.10 -39.04
CA ALA A 336 -12.18 -1.87 -40.15
C ALA A 336 -12.70 -0.42 -40.21
N GLN A 337 -12.88 0.23 -39.06
CA GLN A 337 -13.29 1.64 -39.01
C GLN A 337 -12.18 2.58 -39.49
N ASP A 338 -10.92 2.27 -39.18
CA ASP A 338 -9.76 3.03 -39.66
C ASP A 338 -9.47 2.83 -41.18
N SER A 339 -9.81 1.67 -41.72
CA SER A 339 -9.58 1.34 -43.14
C SER A 339 -10.54 2.06 -44.10
N ALA A 340 -11.61 2.70 -43.60
CA ALA A 340 -12.43 3.61 -44.42
C ALA A 340 -11.66 4.89 -44.83
N ILE A 341 -10.57 5.23 -44.08
CA ILE A 341 -9.73 6.39 -44.33
C ILE A 341 -8.41 5.99 -45.00
N ILE A 342 -7.88 4.79 -44.75
CA ILE A 342 -6.63 4.27 -45.32
C ILE A 342 -6.85 2.80 -45.73
N PRO A 343 -7.03 2.49 -47.02
CA PRO A 343 -7.07 1.11 -47.55
C PRO A 343 -5.74 0.40 -47.18
N ASP A 344 -5.77 -0.84 -46.73
CA ASP A 344 -4.64 -1.69 -46.31
C ASP A 344 -4.26 -1.74 -44.83
N LYS A 345 -5.00 -1.09 -43.93
CA LYS A 345 -4.73 -1.18 -42.47
C LYS A 345 -5.46 -2.32 -41.75
N ARG A 346 -5.88 -3.35 -42.46
CA ARG A 346 -6.60 -4.47 -41.78
C ARG A 346 -5.63 -5.34 -41.01
N LEU A 347 -5.73 -5.27 -39.65
CA LEU A 347 -5.13 -6.24 -38.79
C LEU A 347 -6.22 -7.13 -38.19
N THR A 348 -5.92 -8.42 -38.11
CA THR A 348 -6.71 -9.43 -37.40
C THR A 348 -5.83 -10.20 -36.43
N ILE A 349 -6.43 -11.02 -35.62
CA ILE A 349 -5.74 -11.92 -34.70
C ILE A 349 -6.29 -13.33 -34.84
N SER A 350 -5.43 -14.30 -34.61
CA SER A 350 -5.79 -15.72 -34.59
C SER A 350 -5.33 -16.40 -33.28
#